data_e2da67ea47c55efc6a4dc270b83fd397
#
_entry.id   e2da67ea47c55efc6a4dc270b83fd397
#
_cell.length_a   1.000
_cell.length_b   1.000
_cell.length_c   1.000
_cell.angle_alpha   90.00
_cell.angle_beta   90.00
_cell.angle_gamma   90.00
#
_symmetry.space_group_name_H-M   'P 1'
#
loop_
_entity.id
_entity.type
_entity.pdbx_description
1 polymer ?
#
loop_
_entity_poly.entity_id
_entity_poly.type
_entity_poly.pdbx_seq_one_letter_code
_entity_poly.pdbx_strand_id
1 'polypeptide(L)'
;MKRIPLIITVLLSLSALSATKYAGEIFSFSPGVANQAMGNTGLTLHGFNAAGWWNPASLASSSINSVEVMRSEHFEGLLAQNQVSLRFANNFALGINHLAVDKVKLTKLEDENAEISGDNRPYVWKTVTNQDFIITGSFSRRLNSRVAVGLTPKLAYRSLAEHSGYGIGADLGAILDMGKGLSAGANLRDFFGTQILWESGEHEIAMPNLDMELGYATKVTKLQLPVALALRAQAYPEERGDASNFSSGGLSADLHAGMLVQVIPALSLMAGYDVDSFTAGMGLDVRNWGLDYAFRANSDDGLGHSQRVAASFRW
;
A
#
# COMPACT_ATOMS: atom_id res chain seq x y z
N MET A 1 17.30 -9.59 -30.82
CA MET A 1 16.87 -8.46 -29.99
C MET A 1 15.68 -7.62 -30.52
N LYS A 2 14.78 -8.16 -31.40
CA LYS A 2 13.64 -7.41 -31.99
C LYS A 2 12.24 -7.81 -31.45
N ARG A 3 12.16 -8.69 -30.43
CA ARG A 3 10.88 -9.19 -29.91
C ARG A 3 10.39 -8.52 -28.60
N ILE A 4 11.28 -7.79 -27.90
CA ILE A 4 10.93 -7.09 -26.64
C ILE A 4 9.96 -5.93 -26.84
N PRO A 5 10.10 -5.04 -27.88
CA PRO A 5 9.15 -3.95 -28.07
C PRO A 5 7.74 -4.42 -28.43
N LEU A 6 7.59 -5.57 -29.09
CA LEU A 6 6.27 -6.09 -29.44
C LEU A 6 5.49 -6.59 -28.21
N ILE A 7 6.18 -7.21 -27.24
CA ILE A 7 5.57 -7.68 -25.99
C ILE A 7 5.12 -6.49 -25.14
N ILE A 8 5.93 -5.43 -25.05
CA ILE A 8 5.59 -4.20 -24.32
C ILE A 8 4.40 -3.50 -24.99
N THR A 9 4.34 -3.45 -26.32
CA THR A 9 3.24 -2.85 -27.05
C THR A 9 1.94 -3.64 -26.89
N VAL A 10 1.99 -4.97 -26.86
CA VAL A 10 0.82 -5.83 -26.63
C VAL A 10 0.33 -5.71 -25.18
N LEU A 11 1.23 -5.61 -24.20
CA LEU A 11 0.87 -5.41 -22.80
C LEU A 11 0.25 -4.02 -22.54
N LEU A 12 0.73 -2.97 -23.22
CA LEU A 12 0.16 -1.62 -23.14
C LEU A 12 -1.18 -1.49 -23.89
N SER A 13 -1.42 -2.29 -24.93
CA SER A 13 -2.69 -2.29 -25.66
C SER A 13 -3.82 -3.06 -24.96
N LEU A 14 -3.49 -4.00 -24.07
CA LEU A 14 -4.46 -4.70 -23.22
C LEU A 14 -5.02 -3.80 -22.11
N SER A 15 -4.27 -2.78 -21.66
CA SER A 15 -4.71 -1.83 -20.65
C SER A 15 -5.66 -0.75 -21.17
N ALA A 16 -5.89 -0.66 -22.49
CA ALA A 16 -6.88 0.26 -23.09
C ALA A 16 -8.32 -0.29 -23.02
N LEU A 17 -8.55 -1.47 -22.49
CA LEU A 17 -9.87 -2.05 -22.27
C LEU A 17 -10.41 -1.56 -20.92
N SER A 18 -11.24 -0.51 -20.98
CA SER A 18 -12.20 -0.09 -19.94
C SER A 18 -11.77 -0.33 -18.49
N ALA A 19 -10.88 0.53 -17.99
CA ALA A 19 -10.57 0.58 -16.56
C ALA A 19 -11.85 0.76 -15.75
N THR A 20 -12.07 -0.10 -14.77
CA THR A 20 -13.20 0.04 -13.86
C THR A 20 -12.79 1.00 -12.75
N LYS A 21 -13.48 2.15 -12.65
CA LYS A 21 -13.26 3.10 -11.56
C LYS A 21 -13.40 2.37 -10.22
N TYR A 22 -12.47 2.60 -9.28
CA TYR A 22 -12.40 1.97 -7.96
C TYR A 22 -11.98 0.48 -7.89
N ALA A 23 -11.73 -0.21 -8.99
CA ALA A 23 -11.23 -1.60 -8.94
C ALA A 23 -9.91 -1.74 -8.16
N GLY A 24 -9.05 -0.73 -8.21
CA GLY A 24 -7.74 -0.67 -7.56
C GLY A 24 -7.76 -0.24 -6.09
N GLU A 25 -8.89 0.20 -5.54
CA GLU A 25 -8.95 0.81 -4.19
C GLU A 25 -8.46 -0.12 -3.07
N ILE A 26 -8.67 -1.43 -3.18
CA ILE A 26 -8.17 -2.39 -2.18
C ILE A 26 -6.63 -2.40 -2.08
N PHE A 27 -5.92 -2.01 -3.14
CA PHE A 27 -4.46 -1.95 -3.19
C PHE A 27 -3.92 -0.60 -2.66
N SER A 28 -4.77 0.41 -2.42
CA SER A 28 -4.40 1.69 -1.84
C SER A 28 -4.15 1.61 -0.33
N PHE A 29 -4.79 0.66 0.36
CA PHE A 29 -4.59 0.39 1.79
C PHE A 29 -3.27 -0.34 2.03
N SER A 30 -2.17 0.38 1.82
CA SER A 30 -0.83 -0.17 1.96
C SER A 30 -0.52 -0.55 3.41
N PRO A 31 0.06 -1.73 3.68
CA PRO A 31 0.46 -2.15 5.01
C PRO A 31 1.74 -1.45 5.49
N GLY A 32 2.08 -1.65 6.77
CA GLY A 32 3.30 -1.16 7.39
C GLY A 32 3.08 0.06 8.26
N VAL A 33 3.40 -0.08 9.56
CA VAL A 33 3.21 0.97 10.56
C VAL A 33 4.22 2.09 10.38
N ALA A 34 5.51 1.76 10.21
CA ALA A 34 6.56 2.74 10.00
C ALA A 34 6.34 3.56 8.71
N ASN A 35 5.86 2.92 7.64
CA ASN A 35 5.54 3.60 6.39
C ASN A 35 4.43 4.64 6.58
N GLN A 36 3.33 4.28 7.27
CA GLN A 36 2.25 5.22 7.55
C GLN A 36 2.73 6.36 8.46
N ALA A 37 3.48 6.04 9.51
CA ALA A 37 4.02 7.06 10.43
C ALA A 37 4.90 8.09 9.70
N MET A 38 5.52 7.68 8.60
CA MET A 38 6.33 8.51 7.71
C MET A 38 5.53 9.04 6.49
N GLY A 39 4.23 9.25 6.60
CA GLY A 39 3.41 9.80 5.52
C GLY A 39 3.29 8.88 4.31
N ASN A 40 3.21 7.57 4.50
CA ASN A 40 3.19 6.58 3.41
C ASN A 40 4.41 6.65 2.47
N THR A 41 5.60 6.86 3.04
CA THR A 41 6.91 6.77 2.35
C THR A 41 7.62 5.47 2.69
N GLY A 42 8.79 5.21 2.09
CA GLY A 42 9.65 4.08 2.42
C GLY A 42 9.92 3.11 1.27
N LEU A 43 9.80 3.56 0.00
CA LEU A 43 10.21 2.76 -1.15
C LEU A 43 11.73 2.55 -1.22
N THR A 44 12.50 3.49 -0.69
CA THR A 44 13.97 3.50 -0.72
C THR A 44 14.60 3.14 0.61
N LEU A 45 13.81 3.14 1.69
CA LEU A 45 14.30 2.89 3.03
C LEU A 45 14.38 1.38 3.32
N HIS A 46 15.51 0.97 3.88
CA HIS A 46 15.76 -0.43 4.21
C HIS A 46 15.33 -0.72 5.66
N GLY A 47 14.93 -1.95 5.92
CA GLY A 47 14.64 -2.42 7.27
C GLY A 47 13.16 -2.47 7.64
N PHE A 48 12.26 -1.86 6.87
CA PHE A 48 10.83 -1.96 7.12
C PHE A 48 10.30 -3.36 6.79
N ASN A 49 9.39 -3.86 7.62
CA ASN A 49 8.92 -5.25 7.50
C ASN A 49 8.01 -5.46 6.28
N ALA A 50 7.17 -4.47 5.94
CA ALA A 50 6.30 -4.52 4.76
C ALA A 50 7.02 -4.18 3.44
N ALA A 51 8.36 -4.26 3.40
CA ALA A 51 9.20 -3.85 2.29
C ALA A 51 8.78 -4.44 0.93
N GLY A 52 8.40 -5.72 0.88
CA GLY A 52 7.96 -6.38 -0.34
C GLY A 52 6.72 -5.78 -0.99
N TRP A 53 5.81 -5.21 -0.21
CA TRP A 53 4.66 -4.47 -0.70
C TRP A 53 5.05 -3.10 -1.26
N TRP A 54 5.92 -2.36 -0.54
CA TRP A 54 6.28 -0.99 -0.89
C TRP A 54 7.18 -0.92 -2.12
N ASN A 55 8.25 -1.70 -2.10
CA ASN A 55 9.16 -1.84 -3.24
C ASN A 55 9.90 -3.17 -3.13
N PRO A 56 9.60 -4.17 -3.96
CA PRO A 56 10.27 -5.47 -3.87
C PRO A 56 11.79 -5.38 -4.03
N ALA A 57 12.30 -4.38 -4.74
CA ALA A 57 13.75 -4.19 -4.90
C ALA A 57 14.49 -3.96 -3.57
N SER A 58 13.80 -3.43 -2.53
CA SER A 58 14.38 -3.18 -1.21
C SER A 58 14.82 -4.46 -0.49
N LEU A 59 14.21 -5.60 -0.82
CA LEU A 59 14.56 -6.91 -0.27
C LEU A 59 15.99 -7.33 -0.62
N ALA A 60 16.56 -6.83 -1.72
CA ALA A 60 17.95 -7.10 -2.12
C ALA A 60 19.00 -6.59 -1.11
N SER A 61 18.59 -5.76 -0.17
CA SER A 61 19.42 -5.28 0.94
C SER A 61 19.05 -5.89 2.28
N SER A 62 18.09 -6.83 2.31
CA SER A 62 17.68 -7.49 3.55
C SER A 62 18.65 -8.61 3.93
N SER A 63 19.20 -8.51 5.14
CA SER A 63 20.09 -9.52 5.72
C SER A 63 19.50 -10.25 6.94
N ILE A 64 18.23 -9.97 7.27
CA ILE A 64 17.58 -10.45 8.48
C ILE A 64 16.22 -11.05 8.12
N ASN A 65 15.91 -12.20 8.69
CA ASN A 65 14.55 -12.73 8.64
C ASN A 65 13.67 -12.00 9.65
N SER A 66 12.42 -11.77 9.32
CA SER A 66 11.45 -11.19 10.25
C SER A 66 10.03 -11.65 9.95
N VAL A 67 9.23 -11.69 11.00
CA VAL A 67 7.77 -11.74 10.91
C VAL A 67 7.20 -10.49 11.54
N GLU A 68 6.14 -9.95 10.95
CA GLU A 68 5.37 -8.84 11.50
C GLU A 68 3.89 -9.18 11.41
N VAL A 69 3.16 -8.84 12.48
CA VAL A 69 1.69 -8.86 12.52
C VAL A 69 1.22 -7.45 12.81
N MET A 70 0.32 -6.93 11.99
CA MET A 70 -0.21 -5.57 12.09
C MET A 70 -1.74 -5.59 12.18
N ARG A 71 -2.27 -4.69 13.00
CA ARG A 71 -3.67 -4.27 13.01
C ARG A 71 -3.76 -2.78 12.75
N SER A 72 -4.66 -2.37 11.85
CA SER A 72 -5.01 -0.99 11.62
C SER A 72 -6.52 -0.79 11.72
N GLU A 73 -6.91 0.34 12.25
CA GLU A 73 -8.27 0.86 12.24
C GLU A 73 -8.26 2.17 11.46
N HIS A 74 -8.93 2.18 10.31
CA HIS A 74 -9.10 3.34 9.46
C HIS A 74 -10.45 3.98 9.72
N PHE A 75 -10.51 5.31 9.57
CA PHE A 75 -11.76 6.05 9.63
C PHE A 75 -12.55 5.76 10.92
N GLU A 76 -11.87 5.89 12.08
CA GLU A 76 -12.44 5.62 13.41
C GLU A 76 -13.03 4.19 13.55
N GLY A 77 -12.42 3.22 12.86
CA GLY A 77 -12.79 1.81 12.93
C GLY A 77 -13.85 1.37 11.94
N LEU A 78 -14.24 2.21 10.97
CA LEU A 78 -15.15 1.82 9.89
C LEU A 78 -14.54 0.73 8.99
N LEU A 79 -13.21 0.79 8.76
CA LEU A 79 -12.48 -0.23 8.02
C LEU A 79 -11.34 -0.77 8.88
N ALA A 80 -11.33 -2.08 9.04
CA ALA A 80 -10.29 -2.83 9.72
C ALA A 80 -9.30 -3.40 8.71
N GLN A 81 -7.99 -3.28 8.99
CA GLN A 81 -6.94 -3.91 8.21
C GLN A 81 -6.06 -4.78 9.12
N ASN A 82 -5.84 -6.02 8.72
CA ASN A 82 -4.91 -6.94 9.38
C ASN A 82 -3.86 -7.38 8.36
N GLN A 83 -2.61 -7.50 8.79
CA GLN A 83 -1.53 -7.94 7.91
C GLN A 83 -0.61 -8.90 8.63
N VAL A 84 -0.12 -9.89 7.90
CA VAL A 84 1.03 -10.70 8.27
C VAL A 84 2.08 -10.55 7.19
N SER A 85 3.32 -10.22 7.56
CA SER A 85 4.45 -10.09 6.66
C SER A 85 5.60 -10.98 7.12
N LEU A 86 6.13 -11.77 6.19
CA LEU A 86 7.31 -12.61 6.39
C LEU A 86 8.39 -12.11 5.44
N ARG A 87 9.54 -11.74 5.98
CA ARG A 87 10.72 -11.33 5.21
C ARG A 87 11.87 -12.27 5.47
N PHE A 88 12.51 -12.71 4.41
CA PHE A 88 13.64 -13.61 4.45
C PHE A 88 14.93 -12.94 3.96
N ALA A 89 16.04 -13.25 4.57
CA ALA A 89 17.37 -12.71 4.23
C ALA A 89 17.85 -13.07 2.80
N ASN A 90 17.15 -13.97 2.12
CA ASN A 90 17.45 -14.44 0.75
C ASN A 90 16.67 -13.70 -0.35
N ASN A 91 16.39 -12.43 -0.17
CA ASN A 91 15.72 -11.57 -1.15
C ASN A 91 14.26 -11.96 -1.45
N PHE A 92 13.57 -12.56 -0.49
CA PHE A 92 12.21 -13.03 -0.62
C PHE A 92 11.32 -12.50 0.53
N ALA A 93 10.05 -12.22 0.23
CA ALA A 93 9.05 -11.93 1.25
C ALA A 93 7.68 -12.50 0.85
N LEU A 94 6.86 -12.79 1.87
CA LEU A 94 5.44 -13.13 1.74
C LEU A 94 4.62 -12.15 2.54
N GLY A 95 3.45 -11.78 2.03
CA GLY A 95 2.52 -10.90 2.72
C GLY A 95 1.08 -11.39 2.54
N ILE A 96 0.29 -11.24 3.60
CA ILE A 96 -1.17 -11.38 3.56
C ILE A 96 -1.74 -10.12 4.15
N ASN A 97 -2.55 -9.41 3.38
CA ASN A 97 -3.27 -8.21 3.79
C ASN A 97 -4.77 -8.49 3.73
N HIS A 98 -5.48 -8.30 4.82
CA HIS A 98 -6.91 -8.51 4.96
C HIS A 98 -7.57 -7.20 5.34
N LEU A 99 -8.55 -6.78 4.55
CA LEU A 99 -9.39 -5.61 4.79
C LEU A 99 -10.81 -6.08 5.12
N ALA A 100 -11.48 -5.42 6.05
CA ALA A 100 -12.85 -5.75 6.41
C ALA A 100 -13.67 -4.51 6.77
N VAL A 101 -14.89 -4.44 6.26
CA VAL A 101 -15.92 -3.47 6.65
C VAL A 101 -17.07 -4.27 7.22
N ASP A 102 -17.26 -4.16 8.54
CA ASP A 102 -18.29 -4.91 9.26
C ASP A 102 -19.64 -4.18 9.26
N LYS A 103 -20.70 -4.95 9.51
CA LYS A 103 -22.05 -4.44 9.74
C LYS A 103 -22.64 -3.64 8.57
N VAL A 104 -22.26 -3.98 7.34
CA VAL A 104 -22.85 -3.40 6.13
C VAL A 104 -24.31 -3.85 6.04
N LYS A 105 -25.24 -2.89 6.11
CA LYS A 105 -26.68 -3.15 6.09
C LYS A 105 -27.17 -3.18 4.65
N LEU A 106 -27.65 -4.32 4.21
CA LEU A 106 -28.35 -4.46 2.93
C LEU A 106 -29.82 -4.13 3.12
N THR A 107 -30.35 -3.24 2.29
CA THR A 107 -31.74 -2.79 2.37
C THR A 107 -32.54 -3.27 1.17
N LYS A 108 -33.83 -3.53 1.39
CA LYS A 108 -34.83 -3.83 0.36
C LYS A 108 -36.08 -2.98 0.57
N LEU A 109 -36.86 -2.81 -0.48
CA LEU A 109 -38.24 -2.28 -0.38
C LEU A 109 -39.21 -3.41 -0.07
N GLU A 110 -40.33 -3.13 0.62
CA GLU A 110 -41.43 -4.11 0.81
C GLU A 110 -42.02 -4.49 -0.53
N ASP A 111 -42.28 -3.51 -1.38
CA ASP A 111 -42.64 -3.71 -2.79
C ASP A 111 -41.51 -3.25 -3.69
N GLU A 112 -40.78 -4.21 -4.26
CA GLU A 112 -39.62 -3.93 -5.17
C GLU A 112 -40.05 -3.32 -6.52
N ASN A 113 -41.36 -3.40 -6.87
CA ASN A 113 -41.88 -2.82 -8.12
C ASN A 113 -42.45 -1.41 -7.93
N ALA A 114 -42.58 -0.94 -6.69
CA ALA A 114 -43.08 0.40 -6.38
C ALA A 114 -41.93 1.37 -6.08
N GLU A 115 -42.17 2.65 -6.37
CA GLU A 115 -41.20 3.70 -6.03
C GLU A 115 -41.06 3.89 -4.52
N ILE A 116 -39.91 4.44 -4.10
CA ILE A 116 -39.65 4.82 -2.71
C ILE A 116 -40.65 5.90 -2.30
N SER A 117 -41.43 5.64 -1.24
CA SER A 117 -42.45 6.54 -0.71
C SER A 117 -42.56 6.45 0.79
N GLY A 118 -43.47 7.22 1.41
CA GLY A 118 -43.76 7.14 2.82
C GLY A 118 -44.25 5.74 3.29
N ASP A 119 -44.96 5.03 2.39
CA ASP A 119 -45.52 3.74 2.65
C ASP A 119 -44.67 2.57 2.10
N ASN A 120 -43.65 2.85 1.30
CA ASN A 120 -42.72 1.86 0.73
C ASN A 120 -41.27 2.30 1.02
N ARG A 121 -40.87 2.15 2.28
CA ARG A 121 -39.51 2.58 2.76
C ARG A 121 -38.54 1.42 2.73
N PRO A 122 -37.23 1.69 2.45
CA PRO A 122 -36.21 0.67 2.60
C PRO A 122 -36.11 0.15 4.04
N TYR A 123 -36.07 -1.14 4.21
CA TYR A 123 -35.80 -1.80 5.49
C TYR A 123 -34.53 -2.67 5.41
N VAL A 124 -33.85 -2.85 6.54
CA VAL A 124 -32.65 -3.70 6.59
C VAL A 124 -33.12 -5.15 6.62
N TRP A 125 -32.85 -5.89 5.53
CA TRP A 125 -33.19 -7.30 5.45
C TRP A 125 -32.02 -8.23 5.80
N LYS A 126 -30.76 -7.74 5.66
CA LYS A 126 -29.55 -8.51 5.95
C LYS A 126 -28.42 -7.59 6.39
N THR A 127 -27.56 -8.10 7.26
CA THR A 127 -26.29 -7.45 7.63
C THR A 127 -25.15 -8.38 7.23
N VAL A 128 -24.15 -7.86 6.52
CA VAL A 128 -23.01 -8.62 6.00
C VAL A 128 -21.68 -7.96 6.40
N THR A 129 -20.59 -8.68 6.24
CA THR A 129 -19.23 -8.16 6.31
C THR A 129 -18.61 -8.22 4.90
N ASN A 130 -18.12 -7.10 4.41
CA ASN A 130 -17.32 -7.05 3.19
C ASN A 130 -15.86 -7.33 3.56
N GLN A 131 -15.19 -8.16 2.78
CA GLN A 131 -13.81 -8.57 3.04
C GLN A 131 -13.00 -8.66 1.76
N ASP A 132 -11.75 -8.20 1.85
CA ASP A 132 -10.76 -8.36 0.79
C ASP A 132 -9.49 -9.00 1.37
N PHE A 133 -8.95 -10.01 0.69
CA PHE A 133 -7.67 -10.64 0.99
C PHE A 133 -6.71 -10.42 -0.15
N ILE A 134 -5.49 -9.95 0.14
CA ILE A 134 -4.42 -9.78 -0.84
C ILE A 134 -3.23 -10.58 -0.35
N ILE A 135 -2.80 -11.55 -1.17
CA ILE A 135 -1.62 -12.38 -0.93
C ILE A 135 -0.52 -11.94 -1.88
N THR A 136 0.66 -11.66 -1.36
CA THR A 136 1.82 -11.22 -2.13
C THR A 136 3.01 -12.13 -1.91
N GLY A 137 3.77 -12.41 -2.98
CA GLY A 137 5.07 -13.05 -2.94
C GLY A 137 6.09 -12.15 -3.62
N SER A 138 7.07 -11.61 -2.89
CA SER A 138 8.00 -10.63 -3.42
C SER A 138 9.39 -11.22 -3.58
N PHE A 139 10.03 -10.93 -4.70
CA PHE A 139 11.36 -11.41 -5.07
C PHE A 139 12.23 -10.25 -5.50
N SER A 140 13.51 -10.27 -5.14
CA SER A 140 14.45 -9.24 -5.56
C SER A 140 15.75 -9.80 -6.07
N ARG A 141 16.45 -8.96 -6.86
CA ARG A 141 17.79 -9.24 -7.34
C ARG A 141 18.61 -7.97 -7.41
N ARG A 142 19.81 -8.04 -6.88
CA ARG A 142 20.83 -7.00 -7.08
C ARG A 142 21.49 -7.21 -8.45
N LEU A 143 21.40 -6.20 -9.31
CA LEU A 143 22.00 -6.24 -10.65
C LEU A 143 23.48 -5.82 -10.61
N ASN A 144 23.82 -4.85 -9.75
CA ASN A 144 25.17 -4.40 -9.51
C ASN A 144 25.24 -3.74 -8.11
N SER A 145 26.37 -3.11 -7.77
CA SER A 145 26.58 -2.46 -6.45
C SER A 145 25.58 -1.33 -6.14
N ARG A 146 24.93 -0.76 -7.14
CA ARG A 146 24.03 0.40 -7.01
C ARG A 146 22.58 0.13 -7.36
N VAL A 147 22.30 -0.89 -8.17
CA VAL A 147 20.96 -1.13 -8.72
C VAL A 147 20.41 -2.47 -8.23
N ALA A 148 19.23 -2.42 -7.68
CA ALA A 148 18.41 -3.59 -7.37
C ALA A 148 17.05 -3.49 -8.09
N VAL A 149 16.47 -4.64 -8.44
CA VAL A 149 15.13 -4.76 -9.02
C VAL A 149 14.35 -5.84 -8.29
N GLY A 150 13.04 -5.78 -8.41
CA GLY A 150 12.17 -6.77 -7.78
C GLY A 150 10.83 -6.91 -8.47
N LEU A 151 10.14 -8.00 -8.15
CA LEU A 151 8.82 -8.36 -8.67
C LEU A 151 7.96 -8.83 -7.50
N THR A 152 6.71 -8.36 -7.44
CA THR A 152 5.70 -8.82 -6.48
C THR A 152 4.45 -9.29 -7.22
N PRO A 153 4.30 -10.58 -7.57
CA PRO A 153 3.00 -11.15 -7.91
C PRO A 153 2.01 -11.01 -6.74
N LYS A 154 0.74 -10.74 -7.10
CA LYS A 154 -0.38 -10.55 -6.18
C LYS A 154 -1.57 -11.41 -6.57
N LEU A 155 -2.20 -12.00 -5.57
CA LEU A 155 -3.50 -12.65 -5.69
C LEU A 155 -4.48 -11.91 -4.77
N ALA A 156 -5.67 -11.62 -5.26
CA ALA A 156 -6.73 -11.01 -4.47
C ALA A 156 -7.97 -11.92 -4.43
N TYR A 157 -8.63 -11.95 -3.29
CA TYR A 157 -9.97 -12.47 -3.12
C TYR A 157 -10.83 -11.38 -2.53
N ARG A 158 -11.97 -11.10 -3.15
CA ARG A 158 -12.93 -10.08 -2.73
C ARG A 158 -14.26 -10.73 -2.40
N SER A 159 -14.88 -10.28 -1.31
CA SER A 159 -16.23 -10.67 -0.93
C SER A 159 -17.02 -9.41 -0.57
N LEU A 160 -17.86 -8.95 -1.48
CA LEU A 160 -18.68 -7.76 -1.34
C LEU A 160 -20.15 -8.13 -1.36
N ALA A 161 -20.84 -7.86 -0.25
CA ALA A 161 -22.25 -8.22 -0.07
C ALA A 161 -22.49 -9.72 -0.31
N GLU A 162 -23.03 -10.07 -1.47
CA GLU A 162 -23.38 -11.44 -1.86
C GLU A 162 -22.56 -11.95 -3.07
N HIS A 163 -21.53 -11.19 -3.47
CA HIS A 163 -20.70 -11.49 -4.64
C HIS A 163 -19.26 -11.72 -4.23
N SER A 164 -18.59 -12.66 -4.92
CA SER A 164 -17.16 -12.93 -4.76
C SER A 164 -16.41 -12.64 -6.05
N GLY A 165 -15.16 -12.20 -5.93
CA GLY A 165 -14.25 -11.96 -7.04
C GLY A 165 -12.83 -12.41 -6.75
N TYR A 166 -12.10 -12.77 -7.78
CA TYR A 166 -10.70 -13.20 -7.70
C TYR A 166 -9.83 -12.30 -8.57
N GLY A 167 -8.70 -11.87 -8.02
CA GLY A 167 -7.78 -10.97 -8.71
C GLY A 167 -6.38 -11.55 -8.88
N ILE A 168 -5.74 -11.18 -10.00
CA ILE A 168 -4.33 -11.46 -10.26
C ILE A 168 -3.62 -10.22 -10.79
N GLY A 169 -2.47 -9.91 -10.23
CA GLY A 169 -1.68 -8.75 -10.60
C GLY A 169 -0.21 -8.90 -10.24
N ALA A 170 0.59 -7.89 -10.55
CA ALA A 170 1.97 -7.83 -10.09
C ALA A 170 2.51 -6.39 -10.11
N ASP A 171 3.54 -6.15 -9.28
CA ASP A 171 4.30 -4.91 -9.19
C ASP A 171 5.76 -5.11 -9.60
N LEU A 172 6.36 -4.08 -10.21
CA LEU A 172 7.77 -4.05 -10.59
C LEU A 172 8.49 -2.92 -9.84
N GLY A 173 9.48 -3.29 -9.04
CA GLY A 173 10.26 -2.35 -8.26
C GLY A 173 11.70 -2.19 -8.74
N ALA A 174 12.24 -0.98 -8.55
CA ALA A 174 13.65 -0.68 -8.76
C ALA A 174 14.18 0.28 -7.67
N ILE A 175 15.43 0.11 -7.27
CA ILE A 175 16.15 1.02 -6.38
C ILE A 175 17.53 1.30 -6.97
N LEU A 176 17.91 2.58 -6.96
CA LEU A 176 19.23 3.09 -7.29
C LEU A 176 19.90 3.69 -6.04
N ASP A 177 20.98 3.11 -5.58
CA ASP A 177 21.86 3.71 -4.58
C ASP A 177 22.76 4.76 -5.27
N MET A 178 22.53 6.02 -4.94
CA MET A 178 23.28 7.16 -5.48
C MET A 178 24.53 7.47 -4.67
N GLY A 179 24.75 6.76 -3.56
CA GLY A 179 25.85 6.96 -2.64
C GLY A 179 25.61 8.09 -1.64
N LYS A 180 26.46 8.17 -0.61
CA LYS A 180 26.41 9.18 0.46
C LYS A 180 25.05 9.21 1.21
N GLY A 181 24.36 8.09 1.27
CA GLY A 181 23.05 7.96 1.92
C GLY A 181 21.87 8.38 1.05
N LEU A 182 22.08 8.84 -0.18
CA LEU A 182 21.02 9.19 -1.12
C LEU A 182 20.62 7.98 -1.97
N SER A 183 19.33 7.75 -2.13
CA SER A 183 18.77 6.69 -2.97
C SER A 183 17.52 7.18 -3.72
N ALA A 184 17.29 6.61 -4.89
CA ALA A 184 16.06 6.80 -5.65
C ALA A 184 15.37 5.45 -5.83
N GLY A 185 14.06 5.42 -5.69
CA GLY A 185 13.23 4.22 -5.86
C GLY A 185 12.05 4.48 -6.77
N ALA A 186 11.65 3.45 -7.49
CA ALA A 186 10.41 3.43 -8.25
C ALA A 186 9.71 2.08 -8.06
N ASN A 187 8.37 2.10 -8.02
CA ASN A 187 7.53 0.90 -8.04
C ASN A 187 6.37 1.13 -9.01
N LEU A 188 6.35 0.39 -10.09
CA LEU A 188 5.23 0.34 -11.03
C LEU A 188 4.25 -0.70 -10.50
N ARG A 189 3.21 -0.22 -9.83
CA ARG A 189 2.14 -1.06 -9.28
C ARG A 189 1.19 -1.48 -10.37
N ASP A 190 0.68 -2.71 -10.25
CA ASP A 190 -0.32 -3.25 -11.18
C ASP A 190 0.13 -3.13 -12.66
N PHE A 191 1.41 -3.41 -12.96
CA PHE A 191 2.10 -2.99 -14.19
C PHE A 191 1.44 -3.48 -15.49
N PHE A 192 0.62 -4.52 -15.45
CA PHE A 192 -0.16 -4.99 -16.60
C PHE A 192 -1.68 -4.83 -16.40
N GLY A 193 -2.11 -4.07 -15.38
CA GLY A 193 -3.49 -3.97 -14.90
C GLY A 193 -3.87 -5.22 -14.09
N THR A 194 -4.13 -5.06 -12.78
CA THR A 194 -4.60 -6.19 -11.97
C THR A 194 -6.01 -6.55 -12.41
N GLN A 195 -6.19 -7.78 -12.87
CA GLN A 195 -7.45 -8.32 -13.38
C GLN A 195 -8.26 -8.87 -12.21
N ILE A 196 -9.52 -8.45 -12.06
CA ILE A 196 -10.47 -8.94 -11.06
C ILE A 196 -11.67 -9.54 -11.79
N LEU A 197 -11.92 -10.81 -11.57
CA LEU A 197 -13.03 -11.58 -12.16
C LEU A 197 -14.04 -11.89 -11.08
N TRP A 198 -15.27 -11.40 -11.25
CA TRP A 198 -16.39 -11.64 -10.36
C TRP A 198 -17.16 -12.91 -10.77
N GLU A 199 -17.76 -13.59 -9.80
CA GLU A 199 -18.64 -14.75 -10.06
C GLU A 199 -19.88 -14.36 -10.88
N SER A 200 -20.29 -13.09 -10.88
CA SER A 200 -21.32 -12.53 -11.75
C SER A 200 -20.95 -12.55 -13.25
N GLY A 201 -19.67 -12.79 -13.57
CA GLY A 201 -19.11 -12.68 -14.93
C GLY A 201 -18.60 -11.28 -15.24
N GLU A 202 -18.69 -10.33 -14.33
CA GLU A 202 -18.08 -9.02 -14.49
C GLU A 202 -16.56 -9.10 -14.40
N HIS A 203 -15.89 -8.24 -15.16
CA HIS A 203 -14.44 -8.14 -15.22
C HIS A 203 -14.00 -6.71 -14.96
N GLU A 204 -13.22 -6.51 -13.91
CA GLU A 204 -12.67 -5.21 -13.53
C GLU A 204 -11.14 -5.21 -13.72
N ILE A 205 -10.60 -4.04 -14.02
CA ILE A 205 -9.15 -3.84 -14.19
C ILE A 205 -8.71 -2.67 -13.31
N ALA A 206 -7.85 -2.97 -12.34
CA ALA A 206 -7.14 -1.95 -11.57
C ALA A 206 -6.00 -1.36 -12.42
N MET A 207 -6.04 -0.05 -12.63
CA MET A 207 -5.06 0.65 -13.46
C MET A 207 -3.65 0.63 -12.86
N PRO A 208 -2.61 0.54 -13.70
CA PRO A 208 -1.24 0.75 -13.26
C PRO A 208 -1.06 2.14 -12.65
N ASN A 209 -0.27 2.23 -11.59
CA ASN A 209 0.18 3.50 -11.03
C ASN A 209 1.68 3.46 -10.73
N LEU A 210 2.33 4.62 -10.74
CA LEU A 210 3.78 4.74 -10.58
C LEU A 210 4.12 5.47 -9.30
N ASP A 211 4.76 4.77 -8.38
CA ASP A 211 5.42 5.35 -7.22
C ASP A 211 6.87 5.73 -7.55
N MET A 212 7.30 6.92 -7.15
CA MET A 212 8.68 7.39 -7.22
C MET A 212 9.06 8.01 -5.89
N GLU A 213 10.26 7.70 -5.38
CA GLU A 213 10.74 8.22 -4.10
C GLU A 213 12.21 8.58 -4.15
N LEU A 214 12.54 9.69 -3.51
CA LEU A 214 13.90 10.05 -3.12
C LEU A 214 14.05 9.88 -1.61
N GLY A 215 15.00 9.05 -1.19
CA GLY A 215 15.33 8.81 0.21
C GLY A 215 16.73 9.28 0.55
N TYR A 216 16.89 9.79 1.76
CA TYR A 216 18.17 10.22 2.29
C TYR A 216 18.35 9.71 3.72
N ALA A 217 19.32 8.84 3.95
CA ALA A 217 19.68 8.31 5.25
C ALA A 217 21.07 8.82 5.68
N THR A 218 21.16 9.41 6.85
CA THR A 218 22.40 10.00 7.38
C THR A 218 22.45 9.93 8.90
N LYS A 219 23.59 10.36 9.48
CA LYS A 219 23.71 10.61 10.93
C LYS A 219 23.94 12.09 11.16
N VAL A 220 23.15 12.68 12.04
CA VAL A 220 23.36 14.09 12.45
C VAL A 220 24.67 14.19 13.21
N THR A 221 25.66 14.89 12.65
CA THR A 221 27.07 14.86 13.07
C THR A 221 27.31 15.18 14.55
N LYS A 222 26.61 16.17 15.11
CA LYS A 222 26.79 16.56 16.53
C LYS A 222 26.19 15.59 17.52
N LEU A 223 25.04 14.97 17.19
CA LEU A 223 24.29 14.09 18.08
C LEU A 223 24.49 12.60 17.77
N GLN A 224 25.14 12.29 16.63
CA GLN A 224 25.30 10.92 16.10
C GLN A 224 23.97 10.16 15.92
N LEU A 225 22.85 10.91 15.79
CA LEU A 225 21.51 10.32 15.62
C LEU A 225 21.32 9.88 14.17
N PRO A 226 20.95 8.63 13.91
CA PRO A 226 20.49 8.20 12.60
C PRO A 226 19.19 8.91 12.22
N VAL A 227 19.14 9.47 11.03
CA VAL A 227 17.97 10.15 10.47
C VAL A 227 17.74 9.63 9.06
N ALA A 228 16.49 9.38 8.72
CA ALA A 228 16.06 9.09 7.36
C ALA A 228 14.97 10.07 6.95
N LEU A 229 15.07 10.56 5.71
CA LEU A 229 14.09 11.43 5.07
C LEU A 229 13.64 10.77 3.78
N ALA A 230 12.38 10.93 3.42
CA ALA A 230 11.83 10.43 2.17
C ALA A 230 10.82 11.43 1.58
N LEU A 231 10.87 11.60 0.26
CA LEU A 231 9.88 12.33 -0.52
C LEU A 231 9.38 11.41 -1.63
N ARG A 232 8.09 11.13 -1.65
CA ARG A 232 7.45 10.22 -2.59
C ARG A 232 6.37 10.95 -3.39
N ALA A 233 6.28 10.65 -4.68
CA ALA A 233 5.18 11.02 -5.55
C ALA A 233 4.55 9.73 -6.12
N GLN A 234 3.23 9.64 -6.08
CA GLN A 234 2.46 8.56 -6.69
C GLN A 234 1.62 9.13 -7.82
N ALA A 235 1.86 8.66 -9.04
CA ALA A 235 1.20 9.13 -10.26
C ALA A 235 0.16 8.10 -10.73
N TYR A 236 -1.03 8.57 -11.09
CA TYR A 236 -2.16 7.78 -11.57
C TYR A 236 -2.56 8.22 -12.97
N PRO A 237 -2.74 7.30 -13.94
CA PRO A 237 -3.21 7.63 -15.29
C PRO A 237 -4.74 7.79 -15.32
N GLU A 238 -5.28 8.56 -14.39
CA GLU A 238 -6.71 8.89 -14.27
C GLU A 238 -6.89 10.26 -13.62
N GLU A 239 -8.03 10.89 -13.87
CA GLU A 239 -8.39 12.16 -13.24
C GLU A 239 -9.13 11.89 -11.93
N ARG A 240 -8.48 12.20 -10.78
CA ARG A 240 -9.01 11.96 -9.43
C ARG A 240 -9.59 13.24 -8.79
N GLY A 241 -9.45 14.38 -9.45
CA GLY A 241 -9.96 15.67 -8.97
C GLY A 241 -9.39 16.05 -7.61
N ASP A 242 -10.27 16.47 -6.69
CA ASP A 242 -9.91 16.93 -5.34
C ASP A 242 -9.33 15.81 -4.43
N ALA A 243 -9.43 14.55 -4.84
CA ALA A 243 -8.84 13.42 -4.11
C ALA A 243 -7.31 13.29 -4.29
N SER A 244 -6.67 14.20 -5.04
CA SER A 244 -5.23 14.21 -5.30
C SER A 244 -4.64 15.61 -5.11
N ASN A 245 -3.36 15.70 -4.74
CA ASN A 245 -2.65 16.98 -4.64
C ASN A 245 -2.55 17.71 -5.99
N PHE A 246 -2.50 16.95 -7.06
CA PHE A 246 -2.51 17.47 -8.43
C PHE A 246 -3.38 16.58 -9.33
N SER A 247 -4.26 17.19 -10.12
CA SER A 247 -5.10 16.46 -11.09
C SER A 247 -5.31 17.34 -12.33
N SER A 248 -4.94 16.83 -13.51
CA SER A 248 -5.12 17.53 -14.78
C SER A 248 -5.00 16.60 -15.98
N GLY A 249 -5.95 16.69 -16.93
CA GLY A 249 -5.81 16.07 -18.24
C GLY A 249 -5.70 14.54 -18.25
N GLY A 250 -6.37 13.86 -17.32
CA GLY A 250 -6.32 12.41 -17.20
C GLY A 250 -5.09 11.87 -16.43
N LEU A 251 -4.37 12.75 -15.73
CA LEU A 251 -3.26 12.40 -14.86
C LEU A 251 -3.50 13.03 -13.48
N SER A 252 -3.26 12.26 -12.42
CA SER A 252 -3.24 12.74 -11.04
C SER A 252 -1.98 12.33 -10.32
N ALA A 253 -1.59 13.10 -9.30
CA ALA A 253 -0.42 12.79 -8.48
C ALA A 253 -0.67 13.14 -7.01
N ASP A 254 -0.25 12.24 -6.13
CA ASP A 254 -0.23 12.39 -4.69
C ASP A 254 1.20 12.58 -4.20
N LEU A 255 1.39 13.47 -3.24
CA LEU A 255 2.69 13.79 -2.66
C LEU A 255 2.75 13.35 -1.20
N HIS A 256 3.89 12.80 -0.82
CA HIS A 256 4.14 12.26 0.50
C HIS A 256 5.52 12.68 0.98
N ALA A 257 5.63 12.93 2.27
CA ALA A 257 6.91 13.27 2.90
C ALA A 257 7.05 12.54 4.24
N GLY A 258 8.23 12.07 4.57
CA GLY A 258 8.47 11.35 5.80
C GLY A 258 9.84 11.59 6.40
N MET A 259 9.89 11.51 7.72
CA MET A 259 11.10 11.61 8.53
C MET A 259 11.07 10.53 9.62
N LEU A 260 12.22 9.89 9.81
CA LEU A 260 12.50 8.98 10.93
C LEU A 260 13.75 9.47 11.64
N VAL A 261 13.70 9.51 12.96
CA VAL A 261 14.84 9.80 13.85
C VAL A 261 14.98 8.68 14.86
N GLN A 262 16.10 7.98 14.86
CA GLN A 262 16.42 7.01 15.91
C GLN A 262 17.06 7.72 17.10
N VAL A 263 16.25 8.00 18.13
CA VAL A 263 16.64 8.81 19.29
C VAL A 263 17.63 8.02 20.19
N ILE A 264 17.36 6.76 20.38
CA ILE A 264 18.26 5.77 21.02
C ILE A 264 18.18 4.46 20.22
N PRO A 265 19.10 3.51 20.40
CA PRO A 265 19.06 2.25 19.65
C PRO A 265 17.72 1.49 19.76
N ALA A 266 16.98 1.69 20.85
CA ALA A 266 15.70 1.03 21.09
C ALA A 266 14.48 1.87 20.68
N LEU A 267 14.61 3.17 20.38
CA LEU A 267 13.47 4.06 20.13
C LEU A 267 13.67 4.89 18.87
N SER A 268 12.74 4.76 17.94
CA SER A 268 12.61 5.59 16.75
C SER A 268 11.34 6.43 16.84
N LEU A 269 11.43 7.70 16.45
CA LEU A 269 10.30 8.59 16.27
C LEU A 269 10.13 8.89 14.79
N MET A 270 8.89 8.95 14.34
CA MET A 270 8.51 9.15 12.94
C MET A 270 7.46 10.23 12.82
N ALA A 271 7.56 11.01 11.75
CA ALA A 271 6.55 11.99 11.38
C ALA A 271 6.48 12.10 9.86
N GLY A 272 5.33 12.49 9.33
CA GLY A 272 5.15 12.61 7.89
C GLY A 272 3.91 13.40 7.50
N TYR A 273 3.75 13.53 6.20
CA TYR A 273 2.60 14.14 5.54
C TYR A 273 2.15 13.23 4.39
N ASP A 274 0.90 12.84 4.40
CA ASP A 274 0.27 11.90 3.50
C ASP A 274 -0.88 12.59 2.78
N VAL A 275 -0.64 13.06 1.56
CA VAL A 275 -1.58 13.77 0.68
C VAL A 275 -2.14 15.05 1.29
N ASP A 276 -2.97 14.93 2.33
CA ASP A 276 -3.69 15.99 3.02
C ASP A 276 -3.60 15.88 4.55
N SER A 277 -2.97 14.82 5.07
CA SER A 277 -3.02 14.46 6.48
C SER A 277 -1.64 14.38 7.11
N PHE A 278 -1.51 14.87 8.34
CA PHE A 278 -0.32 14.65 9.15
C PHE A 278 -0.30 13.25 9.74
N THR A 279 0.88 12.67 9.77
CA THR A 279 1.14 11.36 10.38
C THR A 279 2.24 11.45 11.41
N ALA A 280 2.16 10.61 12.42
CA ALA A 280 3.20 10.48 13.43
C ALA A 280 3.25 9.04 13.95
N GLY A 281 4.38 8.64 14.50
CA GLY A 281 4.51 7.32 15.10
C GLY A 281 5.80 7.11 15.87
N MET A 282 5.89 5.94 16.48
CA MET A 282 7.08 5.51 17.20
C MET A 282 7.32 4.02 16.97
N GLY A 283 8.58 3.62 17.00
CA GLY A 283 9.02 2.23 16.99
C GLY A 283 9.88 1.94 18.20
N LEU A 284 9.62 0.82 18.86
CA LEU A 284 10.40 0.33 19.99
C LEU A 284 11.02 -1.02 19.62
N ASP A 285 12.34 -1.10 19.62
CA ASP A 285 13.12 -2.30 19.33
C ASP A 285 13.83 -2.79 20.59
N VAL A 286 13.49 -3.98 21.07
CA VAL A 286 14.12 -4.62 22.22
C VAL A 286 14.60 -6.01 21.84
N ARG A 287 15.92 -6.17 21.72
CA ARG A 287 16.55 -7.40 21.22
C ARG A 287 15.99 -7.78 19.83
N ASN A 288 15.27 -8.89 19.76
CA ASN A 288 14.70 -9.42 18.52
C ASN A 288 13.25 -8.98 18.30
N TRP A 289 12.63 -8.31 19.26
CA TRP A 289 11.24 -7.84 19.19
C TRP A 289 11.17 -6.38 18.80
N GLY A 290 10.20 -6.05 17.96
CA GLY A 290 9.80 -4.69 17.63
C GLY A 290 8.32 -4.47 17.92
N LEU A 291 7.97 -3.26 18.36
CA LEU A 291 6.61 -2.78 18.54
C LEU A 291 6.53 -1.41 17.90
N ASP A 292 5.64 -1.26 16.93
CA ASP A 292 5.44 -0.01 16.21
C ASP A 292 4.02 0.51 16.39
N TYR A 293 3.88 1.82 16.49
CA TYR A 293 2.61 2.53 16.52
C TYR A 293 2.62 3.70 15.53
N ALA A 294 1.52 3.90 14.81
CA ALA A 294 1.31 5.04 13.94
C ALA A 294 -0.10 5.60 14.07
N PHE A 295 -0.17 6.91 13.92
CA PHE A 295 -1.39 7.70 13.90
C PHE A 295 -1.41 8.54 12.61
N ARG A 296 -2.57 8.60 11.93
CA ARG A 296 -2.86 9.52 10.83
C ARG A 296 -4.01 10.41 11.27
N ALA A 297 -3.82 11.71 11.19
CA ALA A 297 -4.85 12.69 11.50
C ALA A 297 -6.03 12.58 10.51
N ASN A 298 -7.14 13.21 10.86
CA ASN A 298 -8.29 13.31 9.96
C ASN A 298 -7.87 14.01 8.67
N SER A 299 -8.36 13.52 7.55
CA SER A 299 -8.38 14.23 6.29
C SER A 299 -9.60 15.17 6.24
N ASP A 300 -9.60 16.08 5.27
CA ASP A 300 -10.70 17.06 5.07
C ASP A 300 -12.04 16.38 4.69
N ASP A 301 -12.03 15.09 4.37
CA ASP A 301 -13.23 14.29 4.06
C ASP A 301 -14.14 14.00 5.28
N GLY A 302 -13.67 14.29 6.49
CA GLY A 302 -14.44 14.12 7.75
C GLY A 302 -14.64 12.66 8.18
N LEU A 303 -13.94 11.69 7.56
CA LEU A 303 -14.07 10.27 7.90
C LEU A 303 -13.35 9.87 9.20
N GLY A 304 -12.61 10.80 9.81
CA GLY A 304 -11.94 10.60 11.07
C GLY A 304 -10.50 10.08 10.95
N HIS A 305 -9.86 9.90 12.09
CA HIS A 305 -8.46 9.49 12.17
C HIS A 305 -8.27 7.98 11.93
N SER A 306 -7.01 7.59 11.67
CA SER A 306 -6.61 6.19 11.55
C SER A 306 -5.43 5.89 12.47
N GLN A 307 -5.38 4.65 12.97
CA GLN A 307 -4.28 4.19 13.82
C GLN A 307 -3.84 2.79 13.45
N ARG A 308 -2.56 2.49 13.66
CA ARG A 308 -1.94 1.19 13.40
C ARG A 308 -1.04 0.78 14.53
N VAL A 309 -1.01 -0.52 14.80
CA VAL A 309 -0.06 -1.14 15.71
C VAL A 309 0.50 -2.39 15.05
N ALA A 310 1.79 -2.64 15.23
CA ALA A 310 2.42 -3.88 14.79
C ALA A 310 3.37 -4.42 15.84
N ALA A 311 3.47 -5.74 15.88
CA ALA A 311 4.52 -6.45 16.61
C ALA A 311 5.36 -7.23 15.59
N SER A 312 6.67 -7.19 15.75
CA SER A 312 7.61 -7.91 14.89
C SER A 312 8.62 -8.73 15.69
N PHE A 313 9.10 -9.79 15.06
CA PHE A 313 10.18 -10.62 15.59
C PHE A 313 11.21 -10.88 14.48
N ARG A 314 12.50 -10.79 14.85
CA ARG A 314 13.65 -10.94 13.93
C ARG A 314 14.55 -12.08 14.41
N TRP A 315 15.09 -12.88 13.46
CA TRP A 315 16.01 -14.00 13.76
C TRP A 315 17.07 -14.20 12.69
#